data_e5243da696866a8150229e8c7f96bd2e
#
_entry.id   e5243da696866a8150229e8c7f96bd2e
#
_cell.length_a   1.000
_cell.length_b   1.000
_cell.length_c   1.000
_cell.angle_alpha   90.00
_cell.angle_beta   90.00
_cell.angle_gamma   90.00
#
_symmetry.space_group_name_H-M   'P 1'
#
loop_
_entity.id
_entity.type
_entity.pdbx_description
1 polymer ?
#
loop_
_entity_poly.entity_id
_entity_poly.type
_entity_poly.pdbx_seq_one_letter_code
_entity_poly.pdbx_strand_id
1 'polypeptide(L)'
;MLFLFKVSIQMVTGQRLIQKILIRAADYFFNLRIIGYNPSLVPANKIPKDWSDCLDPYWKGKIAVDVHPRFLSGLYKSWGEAKILDYAAQFKNNQPIWKQGQTEAVAQVASGEYPVMCGAHYATIYSLLKSDPKAKLAMALPKEVPVSLGEIMAITKGSPHPNAALLLAGWLASPDGQKAYDLVGRGSPFVKESEKWRLIQKSGSKTIFEGWDRPEYEPGIIKKIAGVWGFPTGK
;
A
#
# COMPACT_ATOMS: atom_id res chain seq x y z
N MET A 1 -2.78 9.00 -21.74
CA MET A 1 -4.00 9.74 -21.42
C MET A 1 -3.78 10.44 -20.10
N LEU A 2 -3.52 11.74 -20.13
CA LEU A 2 -3.20 12.55 -18.95
C LEU A 2 -4.50 12.82 -18.21
N PHE A 3 -4.72 12.20 -17.06
CA PHE A 3 -5.85 12.55 -16.20
C PHE A 3 -5.48 13.78 -15.37
N LEU A 4 -5.83 14.96 -15.89
CA LEU A 4 -5.84 16.20 -15.13
C LEU A 4 -7.14 16.27 -14.35
N PHE A 5 -7.12 15.94 -13.07
CA PHE A 5 -8.28 16.04 -12.21
C PHE A 5 -8.30 17.39 -11.48
N LYS A 6 -9.47 18.01 -11.51
CA LYS A 6 -9.79 19.18 -10.70
C LYS A 6 -10.19 18.69 -9.32
N VAL A 7 -9.25 18.67 -8.37
CA VAL A 7 -9.57 18.30 -7.00
C VAL A 7 -9.88 19.54 -6.19
N SER A 8 -11.12 19.66 -5.72
CA SER A 8 -11.47 20.64 -4.69
C SER A 8 -11.31 19.97 -3.34
N ILE A 9 -10.20 20.23 -2.64
CA ILE A 9 -10.05 19.80 -1.25
C ILE A 9 -10.70 20.85 -0.38
N GLN A 10 -11.84 20.51 0.19
CA GLN A 10 -12.46 21.26 1.26
C GLN A 10 -11.93 20.74 2.59
N MET A 11 -10.89 21.37 3.13
CA MET A 11 -10.47 21.10 4.50
C MET A 11 -11.38 21.91 5.44
N VAL A 12 -12.26 21.20 6.14
CA VAL A 12 -13.04 21.74 7.23
C VAL A 12 -12.24 21.57 8.52
N THR A 13 -11.46 22.56 8.86
CA THR A 13 -11.13 22.88 10.26
C THR A 13 -11.14 24.39 10.40
N GLY A 14 -11.89 24.86 11.37
CA GLY A 14 -12.24 26.27 11.58
C GLY A 14 -11.06 27.22 11.50
N GLN A 15 -11.20 28.13 10.64
CA GLN A 15 -10.80 29.51 10.48
C GLN A 15 -10.17 29.82 9.09
N ARG A 16 -10.93 30.68 8.37
CA ARG A 16 -10.60 31.46 7.17
C ARG A 16 -10.39 30.72 5.84
N LEU A 17 -11.36 31.04 4.98
CA LEU A 17 -11.36 30.91 3.54
C LEU A 17 -9.94 30.81 2.94
N ILE A 18 -9.55 29.64 2.54
CA ILE A 18 -8.56 29.48 1.49
C ILE A 18 -9.35 29.53 0.19
N GLN A 19 -9.39 30.71 -0.43
CA GLN A 19 -9.93 30.90 -1.77
C GLN A 19 -9.35 29.85 -2.71
N LYS A 20 -10.26 29.29 -3.53
CA LYS A 20 -10.02 28.34 -4.64
C LYS A 20 -8.56 28.24 -5.07
N ILE A 21 -7.80 27.35 -4.45
CA ILE A 21 -6.50 26.94 -4.93
C ILE A 21 -6.80 25.96 -6.07
N LEU A 22 -6.50 26.34 -7.29
CA LEU A 22 -6.49 25.43 -8.42
C LEU A 22 -5.24 24.54 -8.21
N ILE A 23 -5.41 23.45 -7.46
CA ILE A 23 -4.36 22.45 -7.28
C ILE A 23 -4.45 21.53 -8.49
N ARG A 24 -3.49 21.60 -9.38
CA ARG A 24 -3.25 20.52 -10.34
C ARG A 24 -2.48 19.45 -9.59
N ALA A 25 -3.19 18.46 -9.06
CA ALA A 25 -2.59 17.32 -8.41
C ALA A 25 -2.33 16.24 -9.48
N ALA A 26 -1.13 15.69 -9.47
CA ALA A 26 -0.79 14.52 -10.26
C ALA A 26 -0.38 13.40 -9.31
N ASP A 27 -1.00 12.23 -9.47
CA ASP A 27 -0.53 11.00 -8.82
C ASP A 27 0.60 10.43 -9.61
N TYR A 28 1.71 10.22 -8.92
CA TYR A 28 2.88 9.65 -9.56
C TYR A 28 3.44 8.44 -8.79
N PHE A 29 2.94 8.21 -7.58
CA PHE A 29 3.39 7.10 -6.76
C PHE A 29 2.22 6.31 -6.19
N PHE A 30 2.25 5.00 -6.38
CA PHE A 30 1.25 4.07 -5.88
C PHE A 30 1.88 3.00 -5.00
N ASN A 31 1.27 2.73 -3.85
CA ASN A 31 1.64 1.63 -2.99
C ASN A 31 0.81 0.39 -3.31
N LEU A 32 1.49 -0.74 -3.48
CA LEU A 32 0.84 -2.05 -3.46
C LEU A 32 1.00 -2.68 -2.08
N ARG A 33 -0.08 -3.27 -1.58
CA ARG A 33 -0.03 -4.15 -0.41
C ARG A 33 0.00 -5.59 -0.88
N ILE A 34 1.02 -6.31 -0.44
CA ILE A 34 1.32 -7.67 -0.89
C ILE A 34 1.73 -8.54 0.31
N ILE A 35 2.08 -9.77 0.05
CA ILE A 35 2.60 -10.69 1.08
C ILE A 35 4.09 -10.86 0.85
N GLY A 36 4.90 -10.57 1.89
CA GLY A 36 6.33 -10.86 1.91
C GLY A 36 6.60 -12.15 2.65
N TYR A 37 7.53 -12.98 2.19
CA TYR A 37 7.88 -14.21 2.88
C TYR A 37 9.36 -14.59 2.72
N ASN A 38 9.87 -15.38 3.68
CA ASN A 38 11.22 -15.94 3.61
C ASN A 38 11.17 -17.32 2.94
N PRO A 39 11.74 -17.50 1.75
CA PRO A 39 11.68 -18.76 1.02
C PRO A 39 12.45 -19.91 1.69
N SER A 40 13.32 -19.62 2.66
CA SER A 40 14.03 -20.67 3.43
C SER A 40 13.18 -21.21 4.59
N LEU A 41 12.13 -20.50 5.01
CA LEU A 41 11.28 -20.86 6.15
C LEU A 41 9.87 -21.28 5.71
N VAL A 42 9.45 -20.89 4.51
CA VAL A 42 8.11 -21.17 3.99
C VAL A 42 8.17 -22.31 2.99
N PRO A 43 7.60 -23.48 3.31
CA PRO A 43 7.50 -24.58 2.36
C PRO A 43 6.75 -24.18 1.08
N ALA A 44 7.14 -24.70 -0.06
CA ALA A 44 6.57 -24.33 -1.36
C ALA A 44 5.04 -24.50 -1.43
N ASN A 45 4.49 -25.50 -0.78
CA ASN A 45 3.05 -25.77 -0.68
C ASN A 45 2.33 -24.90 0.35
N LYS A 46 3.05 -24.09 1.13
CA LYS A 46 2.53 -23.15 2.14
C LYS A 46 2.73 -21.69 1.78
N ILE A 47 3.32 -21.38 0.62
CA ILE A 47 3.47 -19.99 0.17
C ILE A 47 2.07 -19.37 0.05
N PRO A 48 1.77 -18.27 0.80
CA PRO A 48 0.48 -17.62 0.73
C PRO A 48 0.23 -17.03 -0.67
N LYS A 49 -0.92 -17.34 -1.26
CA LYS A 49 -1.34 -16.88 -2.59
C LYS A 49 -2.53 -15.93 -2.54
N ASP A 50 -3.15 -15.83 -1.36
CA ASP A 50 -4.28 -14.95 -1.12
C ASP A 50 -4.31 -14.48 0.33
N TRP A 51 -5.13 -13.48 0.63
CA TRP A 51 -5.30 -12.98 1.99
C TRP A 51 -5.84 -14.05 2.94
N SER A 52 -6.75 -14.91 2.46
CA SER A 52 -7.27 -16.04 3.23
C SER A 52 -6.18 -17.00 3.72
N ASP A 53 -5.08 -17.12 2.98
CA ASP A 53 -3.99 -18.02 3.38
C ASP A 53 -3.25 -17.49 4.62
N CYS A 54 -3.32 -16.19 4.88
CA CYS A 54 -2.83 -15.61 6.13
C CYS A 54 -3.67 -16.01 7.36
N LEU A 55 -4.86 -16.59 7.15
CA LEU A 55 -5.72 -17.11 8.22
C LEU A 55 -5.48 -18.60 8.50
N ASP A 56 -4.67 -19.30 7.67
CA ASP A 56 -4.35 -20.72 7.90
C ASP A 56 -3.78 -20.91 9.31
N PRO A 57 -4.36 -21.80 10.14
CA PRO A 57 -3.85 -22.10 11.49
C PRO A 57 -2.37 -22.52 11.53
N TYR A 58 -1.82 -22.99 10.42
CA TYR A 58 -0.38 -23.27 10.29
C TYR A 58 0.49 -22.03 10.62
N TRP A 59 -0.03 -20.85 10.36
CA TRP A 59 0.66 -19.58 10.60
C TRP A 59 0.40 -18.98 11.97
N LYS A 60 -0.34 -19.64 12.83
CA LYS A 60 -0.67 -19.10 14.16
C LYS A 60 0.61 -18.73 14.92
N GLY A 61 0.68 -17.46 15.33
CA GLY A 61 1.84 -16.90 16.04
C GLY A 61 3.09 -16.70 15.19
N LYS A 62 3.01 -16.79 13.85
CA LYS A 62 4.17 -16.72 12.94
C LYS A 62 4.12 -15.61 11.90
N ILE A 63 3.00 -14.93 11.75
CA ILE A 63 2.81 -13.86 10.76
C ILE A 63 3.13 -12.51 11.38
N ALA A 64 4.09 -11.80 10.80
CA ALA A 64 4.29 -10.38 11.09
C ALA A 64 3.25 -9.52 10.34
N VAL A 65 2.77 -8.47 10.98
CA VAL A 65 1.84 -7.52 10.39
C VAL A 65 2.04 -6.13 11.00
N ASP A 66 1.83 -5.09 10.20
CA ASP A 66 1.83 -3.71 10.69
C ASP A 66 0.59 -3.43 11.53
N VAL A 67 0.76 -2.80 12.68
CA VAL A 67 -0.34 -2.35 13.55
C VAL A 67 -1.33 -1.42 12.83
N HIS A 68 -0.87 -0.75 11.76
CA HIS A 68 -1.74 0.04 10.89
C HIS A 68 -2.42 -0.85 9.86
N PRO A 69 -3.73 -1.07 9.93
CA PRO A 69 -4.45 -2.08 9.14
C PRO A 69 -4.69 -1.66 7.67
N ARG A 70 -3.78 -0.91 7.08
CA ARG A 70 -3.97 -0.31 5.75
C ARG A 70 -4.08 -1.31 4.61
N PHE A 71 -3.54 -2.52 4.75
CA PHE A 71 -3.74 -3.56 3.73
C PHE A 71 -5.20 -4.01 3.72
N LEU A 72 -5.82 -4.07 4.91
CA LEU A 72 -7.18 -4.54 5.08
C LEU A 72 -8.18 -3.42 4.75
N SER A 73 -7.92 -2.17 5.20
CA SER A 73 -8.75 -1.02 4.80
C SER A 73 -8.75 -0.80 3.28
N GLY A 74 -7.65 -1.10 2.61
CA GLY A 74 -7.52 -1.00 1.16
C GLY A 74 -8.38 -1.98 0.36
N LEU A 75 -8.92 -3.01 1.02
CA LEU A 75 -9.87 -3.95 0.43
C LEU A 75 -11.34 -3.52 0.58
N TYR A 76 -11.59 -2.40 1.26
CA TYR A 76 -12.95 -1.96 1.61
C TYR A 76 -13.90 -1.91 0.41
N LYS A 77 -13.44 -1.36 -0.72
CA LYS A 77 -14.27 -1.24 -1.93
C LYS A 77 -14.65 -2.57 -2.57
N SER A 78 -13.85 -3.62 -2.33
CA SER A 78 -14.12 -4.96 -2.85
C SER A 78 -14.86 -5.84 -1.86
N TRP A 79 -14.50 -5.75 -0.59
CA TRP A 79 -15.00 -6.67 0.45
C TRP A 79 -16.18 -6.12 1.24
N GLY A 80 -16.29 -4.80 1.35
CA GLY A 80 -17.23 -4.16 2.26
C GLY A 80 -16.84 -4.31 3.73
N GLU A 81 -17.53 -3.57 4.59
CA GLU A 81 -17.22 -3.50 6.02
C GLU A 81 -17.35 -4.85 6.74
N ALA A 82 -18.44 -5.55 6.52
CA ALA A 82 -18.73 -6.81 7.23
C ALA A 82 -17.62 -7.85 7.03
N LYS A 83 -17.20 -8.07 5.77
CA LYS A 83 -16.15 -9.04 5.44
C LYS A 83 -14.78 -8.60 6.00
N ILE A 84 -14.49 -7.30 6.01
CA ILE A 84 -13.25 -6.76 6.59
C ILE A 84 -13.19 -7.03 8.10
N LEU A 85 -14.27 -6.77 8.83
CA LEU A 85 -14.31 -6.95 10.28
C LEU A 85 -14.27 -8.42 10.67
N ASP A 86 -14.95 -9.30 9.90
CA ASP A 86 -14.85 -10.74 10.06
C ASP A 86 -13.42 -11.24 9.84
N TYR A 87 -12.79 -10.83 8.73
CA TYR A 87 -11.39 -11.15 8.48
C TYR A 87 -10.46 -10.64 9.59
N ALA A 88 -10.68 -9.42 10.06
CA ALA A 88 -9.87 -8.82 11.13
C ALA A 88 -9.97 -9.65 12.44
N ALA A 89 -11.16 -10.15 12.77
CA ALA A 89 -11.37 -10.99 13.95
C ALA A 89 -10.65 -12.35 13.80
N GLN A 90 -10.80 -13.00 12.65
CA GLN A 90 -10.13 -14.28 12.36
C GLN A 90 -8.61 -14.10 12.36
N PHE A 91 -8.10 -13.02 11.77
CA PHE A 91 -6.67 -12.71 11.73
C PHE A 91 -6.11 -12.49 13.14
N LYS A 92 -6.83 -11.79 14.02
CA LYS A 92 -6.46 -11.63 15.43
C LYS A 92 -6.38 -12.99 16.15
N ASN A 93 -7.35 -13.88 15.90
CA ASN A 93 -7.37 -15.22 16.50
C ASN A 93 -6.18 -16.08 16.06
N ASN A 94 -5.57 -15.75 14.91
CA ASN A 94 -4.34 -16.38 14.43
C ASN A 94 -3.08 -15.85 15.15
N GLN A 95 -3.23 -14.97 16.14
CA GLN A 95 -2.17 -14.43 17.00
C GLN A 95 -1.00 -13.83 16.18
N PRO A 96 -1.26 -12.86 15.30
CA PRO A 96 -0.19 -12.26 14.52
C PRO A 96 0.79 -11.50 15.40
N ILE A 97 2.01 -11.35 14.90
CA ILE A 97 3.07 -10.58 15.55
C ILE A 97 2.95 -9.12 15.07
N TRP A 98 2.54 -8.26 15.97
CA TRP A 98 2.30 -6.85 15.69
C TRP A 98 3.61 -6.09 15.59
N LYS A 99 3.80 -5.40 14.47
CA LYS A 99 4.99 -4.57 14.20
C LYS A 99 4.59 -3.13 13.96
N GLN A 100 5.45 -2.22 14.37
CA GLN A 100 5.28 -0.80 14.05
C GLN A 100 6.26 -0.42 12.95
N GLY A 101 5.71 -0.24 11.75
CA GLY A 101 6.48 0.14 10.55
C GLY A 101 6.85 -1.03 9.64
N GLN A 102 7.06 -0.68 8.38
CA GLN A 102 7.22 -1.65 7.30
C GLN A 102 8.68 -2.12 7.14
N THR A 103 9.64 -1.20 7.28
CA THR A 103 11.05 -1.47 6.96
C THR A 103 11.64 -2.51 7.89
N GLU A 104 11.44 -2.34 9.18
CA GLU A 104 11.94 -3.29 10.18
C GLU A 104 11.28 -4.67 10.04
N ALA A 105 9.95 -4.69 9.90
CA ALA A 105 9.20 -5.94 9.76
C ALA A 105 9.65 -6.74 8.52
N VAL A 106 9.88 -6.07 7.39
CA VAL A 106 10.39 -6.71 6.15
C VAL A 106 11.83 -7.23 6.35
N ALA A 107 12.70 -6.46 7.03
CA ALA A 107 14.06 -6.88 7.34
C ALA A 107 14.07 -8.12 8.25
N GLN A 108 13.18 -8.19 9.22
CA GLN A 108 13.03 -9.34 10.12
C GLN A 108 12.53 -10.60 9.39
N VAL A 109 11.68 -10.45 8.38
CA VAL A 109 11.34 -11.57 7.49
C VAL A 109 12.57 -12.03 6.70
N ALA A 110 13.32 -11.10 6.14
CA ALA A 110 14.53 -11.43 5.38
C ALA A 110 15.61 -12.13 6.24
N SER A 111 15.78 -11.71 7.49
CA SER A 111 16.71 -12.34 8.43
C SER A 111 16.23 -13.69 8.96
N GLY A 112 14.96 -14.03 8.77
CA GLY A 112 14.38 -15.29 9.22
C GLY A 112 13.80 -15.28 10.63
N GLU A 113 13.60 -14.10 11.21
CA GLU A 113 12.91 -13.97 12.50
C GLU A 113 11.42 -14.36 12.36
N TYR A 114 10.81 -13.98 11.23
CA TYR A 114 9.43 -14.34 10.87
C TYR A 114 9.37 -14.94 9.46
N PRO A 115 8.56 -16.00 9.26
CA PRO A 115 8.45 -16.62 7.95
C PRO A 115 7.63 -15.78 6.94
N VAL A 116 6.65 -15.02 7.42
CA VAL A 116 5.68 -14.29 6.56
C VAL A 116 5.33 -12.94 7.15
N MET A 117 5.15 -11.95 6.27
CA MET A 117 4.52 -10.67 6.60
C MET A 117 3.31 -10.43 5.69
N CYS A 118 2.12 -10.34 6.27
CA CYS A 118 0.91 -9.95 5.55
C CYS A 118 0.76 -8.43 5.50
N GLY A 119 0.42 -7.90 4.32
CA GLY A 119 0.25 -6.46 4.12
C GLY A 119 1.54 -5.66 3.96
N ALA A 120 2.63 -6.32 3.56
CA ALA A 120 3.90 -5.65 3.27
C ALA A 120 3.76 -4.66 2.10
N HIS A 121 4.53 -3.57 2.14
CA HIS A 121 4.67 -2.66 1.00
C HIS A 121 5.58 -3.29 -0.06
N TYR A 122 5.11 -3.31 -1.30
CA TYR A 122 5.93 -3.70 -2.45
C TYR A 122 7.26 -2.94 -2.50
N ALA A 123 7.20 -1.60 -2.39
CA ALA A 123 8.39 -0.76 -2.48
C ALA A 123 9.43 -1.08 -1.40
N THR A 124 9.01 -1.45 -0.19
CA THR A 124 9.92 -1.84 0.89
C THR A 124 10.64 -3.14 0.58
N ILE A 125 9.90 -4.16 0.12
CA ILE A 125 10.49 -5.44 -0.31
C ILE A 125 11.42 -5.22 -1.51
N TYR A 126 10.98 -4.46 -2.50
CA TYR A 126 11.77 -4.13 -3.69
C TYR A 126 13.09 -3.45 -3.33
N SER A 127 13.05 -2.42 -2.46
CA SER A 127 14.24 -1.69 -2.04
C SER A 127 15.23 -2.58 -1.31
N LEU A 128 14.75 -3.48 -0.45
CA LEU A 128 15.61 -4.41 0.26
C LEU A 128 16.26 -5.40 -0.71
N LEU A 129 15.50 -6.02 -1.61
CA LEU A 129 16.03 -6.96 -2.61
C LEU A 129 17.00 -6.30 -3.59
N LYS A 130 16.81 -4.99 -3.86
CA LYS A 130 17.74 -4.23 -4.70
C LYS A 130 19.04 -3.92 -3.99
N SER A 131 19.00 -3.60 -2.70
CA SER A 131 20.20 -3.33 -1.88
C SER A 131 20.94 -4.61 -1.47
N ASP A 132 20.20 -5.70 -1.25
CA ASP A 132 20.76 -7.01 -0.95
C ASP A 132 20.08 -8.10 -1.81
N PRO A 133 20.59 -8.37 -3.00
CA PRO A 133 20.05 -9.41 -3.89
C PRO A 133 20.13 -10.84 -3.32
N LYS A 134 20.90 -11.05 -2.25
CA LYS A 134 21.03 -12.35 -1.56
C LYS A 134 20.10 -12.50 -0.37
N ALA A 135 19.35 -11.44 -0.04
CA ALA A 135 18.36 -11.47 1.04
C ALA A 135 17.35 -12.61 0.82
N LYS A 136 17.10 -13.37 1.87
CA LYS A 136 16.12 -14.46 1.83
C LYS A 136 14.70 -13.91 1.96
N LEU A 137 14.29 -13.17 0.95
CA LEU A 137 13.01 -12.49 0.90
C LEU A 137 12.39 -12.70 -0.49
N ALA A 138 11.12 -13.03 -0.51
CA ALA A 138 10.32 -13.13 -1.72
C ALA A 138 8.95 -12.46 -1.50
N MET A 139 8.22 -12.26 -2.60
CA MET A 139 6.91 -11.64 -2.57
C MET A 139 5.87 -12.51 -3.27
N ALA A 140 4.66 -12.52 -2.74
CA ALA A 140 3.50 -13.12 -3.36
C ALA A 140 2.40 -12.06 -3.50
N LEU A 141 1.78 -12.01 -4.66
CA LEU A 141 0.64 -11.13 -4.90
C LEU A 141 -0.65 -11.91 -4.60
N PRO A 142 -1.49 -11.40 -3.69
CA PRO A 142 -2.82 -12.00 -3.48
C PRO A 142 -3.71 -11.77 -4.70
N LYS A 143 -4.84 -12.50 -4.79
CA LYS A 143 -5.80 -12.33 -5.88
C LYS A 143 -6.31 -10.90 -6.03
N GLU A 144 -6.51 -10.21 -4.92
CA GLU A 144 -6.92 -8.81 -4.85
C GLU A 144 -5.81 -8.01 -4.17
N VAL A 145 -5.17 -7.13 -4.93
CA VAL A 145 -4.06 -6.30 -4.47
C VAL A 145 -4.56 -4.89 -4.18
N PRO A 146 -4.58 -4.47 -2.91
CA PRO A 146 -4.87 -3.08 -2.57
C PRO A 146 -3.84 -2.13 -3.16
N VAL A 147 -4.32 -1.10 -3.83
CA VAL A 147 -3.51 -0.04 -4.43
C VAL A 147 -3.92 1.28 -3.82
N SER A 148 -3.04 1.86 -3.04
CA SER A 148 -3.24 3.19 -2.44
C SER A 148 -2.44 4.26 -3.15
N LEU A 149 -2.97 5.48 -3.12
CA LEU A 149 -2.22 6.67 -3.44
C LEU A 149 -1.08 6.83 -2.43
N GLY A 150 0.15 6.79 -2.91
CA GLY A 150 1.32 6.94 -2.07
C GLY A 150 1.66 8.39 -1.80
N GLU A 151 1.70 9.19 -2.86
CA GLU A 151 2.05 10.60 -2.79
C GLU A 151 1.28 11.41 -3.83
N ILE A 152 0.86 12.59 -3.42
CA ILE A 152 0.19 13.58 -4.27
C ILE A 152 1.11 14.79 -4.37
N MET A 153 1.40 15.22 -5.59
CA MET A 153 2.12 16.47 -5.82
C MET A 153 1.13 17.61 -6.07
N ALA A 154 1.34 18.73 -5.41
CA ALA A 154 0.57 19.94 -5.63
C ALA A 154 1.51 21.15 -5.77
N ILE A 155 1.13 22.10 -6.63
CA ILE A 155 1.84 23.37 -6.77
C ILE A 155 1.17 24.38 -5.86
N THR A 156 1.92 24.92 -4.91
CA THR A 156 1.38 25.91 -3.96
C THR A 156 1.11 27.25 -4.64
N LYS A 157 0.02 27.90 -4.24
CA LYS A 157 -0.25 29.30 -4.63
C LYS A 157 0.88 30.17 -4.08
N GLY A 158 1.47 31.00 -4.93
CA GLY A 158 2.62 31.84 -4.53
C GLY A 158 3.98 31.14 -4.66
N SER A 159 4.06 29.97 -5.27
CA SER A 159 5.34 29.37 -5.65
C SER A 159 6.16 30.39 -6.46
N PRO A 160 7.44 30.62 -6.13
CA PRO A 160 8.30 31.53 -6.89
C PRO A 160 8.60 31.03 -8.31
N HIS A 161 8.45 29.72 -8.55
CA HIS A 161 8.72 29.08 -9.83
C HIS A 161 7.59 28.12 -10.27
N PRO A 162 6.36 28.63 -10.49
CA PRO A 162 5.20 27.76 -10.75
C PRO A 162 5.31 26.97 -12.06
N ASN A 163 5.95 27.55 -13.08
CA ASN A 163 6.16 26.86 -14.36
C ASN A 163 7.18 25.73 -14.26
N ALA A 164 8.25 25.90 -13.51
CA ALA A 164 9.21 24.83 -13.25
C ALA A 164 8.57 23.70 -12.44
N ALA A 165 7.77 24.02 -11.43
CA ALA A 165 7.02 23.04 -10.66
C ALA A 165 6.01 22.28 -11.53
N LEU A 166 5.32 22.97 -12.46
CA LEU A 166 4.40 22.34 -13.41
C LEU A 166 5.13 21.41 -14.39
N LEU A 167 6.29 21.84 -14.90
CA LEU A 167 7.14 21.03 -15.78
C LEU A 167 7.59 19.75 -15.08
N LEU A 168 8.08 19.85 -13.84
CA LEU A 168 8.48 18.71 -13.03
C LEU A 168 7.30 17.74 -12.79
N ALA A 169 6.14 18.27 -12.38
CA ALA A 169 4.94 17.47 -12.17
C ALA A 169 4.50 16.74 -13.44
N GLY A 170 4.54 17.43 -14.58
CA GLY A 170 4.23 16.85 -15.89
C GLY A 170 5.21 15.76 -16.31
N TRP A 171 6.51 15.99 -16.07
CA TRP A 171 7.54 14.98 -16.36
C TRP A 171 7.38 13.75 -15.46
N LEU A 172 7.17 13.92 -14.15
CA LEU A 172 6.95 12.81 -13.23
C LEU A 172 5.73 11.95 -13.61
N ALA A 173 4.68 12.58 -14.17
CA ALA A 173 3.50 11.88 -14.68
C ALA A 173 3.69 11.26 -16.08
N SER A 174 4.80 11.57 -16.76
CA SER A 174 5.10 11.04 -18.09
C SER A 174 5.62 9.61 -18.02
N PRO A 175 5.62 8.86 -19.16
CA PRO A 175 6.23 7.53 -19.22
C PRO A 175 7.71 7.51 -18.77
N ASP A 176 8.48 8.54 -19.07
CA ASP A 176 9.89 8.60 -18.69
C ASP A 176 10.06 8.89 -17.19
N GLY A 177 9.25 9.77 -16.62
CA GLY A 177 9.20 9.97 -15.17
C GLY A 177 8.78 8.70 -14.43
N GLN A 178 7.80 7.95 -14.95
CA GLN A 178 7.37 6.68 -14.37
C GLN A 178 8.46 5.61 -14.45
N LYS A 179 9.28 5.57 -15.51
CA LYS A 179 10.47 4.70 -15.56
C LYS A 179 11.49 5.05 -14.46
N ALA A 180 11.70 6.34 -14.18
CA ALA A 180 12.56 6.75 -13.08
C ALA A 180 12.02 6.27 -11.71
N TYR A 181 10.70 6.32 -11.50
CA TYR A 181 10.07 5.74 -10.30
C TYR A 181 10.15 4.22 -10.22
N ASP A 182 10.11 3.51 -11.36
CA ASP A 182 10.31 2.06 -11.38
C ASP A 182 11.69 1.65 -10.83
N LEU A 183 12.73 2.48 -11.05
CA LEU A 183 14.07 2.22 -10.52
C LEU A 183 14.13 2.12 -8.99
N VAL A 184 13.16 2.68 -8.31
CA VAL A 184 13.03 2.65 -6.84
C VAL A 184 11.78 1.88 -6.37
N GLY A 185 11.15 1.10 -7.25
CA GLY A 185 9.96 0.32 -6.94
C GLY A 185 8.71 1.16 -6.67
N ARG A 186 8.66 2.39 -7.16
CA ARG A 186 7.57 3.35 -6.91
C ARG A 186 6.73 3.69 -8.13
N GLY A 187 7.01 3.11 -9.30
CA GLY A 187 6.22 3.32 -10.51
C GLY A 187 4.75 2.94 -10.36
N SER A 188 3.93 3.41 -11.28
CA SER A 188 2.48 3.19 -11.25
C SER A 188 2.11 1.80 -11.79
N PRO A 189 1.23 1.04 -11.12
CA PRO A 189 0.72 -0.22 -11.66
C PRO A 189 -0.24 -0.03 -12.85
N PHE A 190 -0.67 1.21 -13.11
CA PHE A 190 -1.58 1.57 -14.19
C PHE A 190 -0.87 2.07 -15.45
N VAL A 191 0.45 2.27 -15.40
CA VAL A 191 1.26 2.60 -16.57
C VAL A 191 1.71 1.30 -17.22
N LYS A 192 1.27 1.09 -18.49
CA LYS A 192 1.63 -0.09 -19.27
C LYS A 192 3.15 -0.26 -19.30
N GLU A 193 3.60 -1.50 -19.12
CA GLU A 193 5.01 -1.90 -19.10
C GLU A 193 5.85 -1.39 -17.92
N SER A 194 5.24 -0.72 -16.93
CA SER A 194 5.91 -0.52 -15.66
C SER A 194 6.19 -1.87 -14.98
N GLU A 195 7.13 -1.90 -14.05
CA GLU A 195 7.47 -3.14 -13.34
C GLU A 195 6.27 -3.69 -12.56
N LYS A 196 5.55 -2.83 -11.86
CA LYS A 196 4.34 -3.24 -11.13
C LYS A 196 3.23 -3.73 -12.06
N TRP A 197 3.04 -3.08 -13.21
CA TRP A 197 2.08 -3.54 -14.21
C TRP A 197 2.41 -4.95 -14.70
N ARG A 198 3.68 -5.21 -15.09
CA ARG A 198 4.13 -6.53 -15.51
C ARG A 198 3.93 -7.59 -14.43
N LEU A 199 4.23 -7.23 -13.18
CA LEU A 199 4.06 -8.11 -12.03
C LEU A 199 2.60 -8.51 -11.83
N ILE A 200 1.68 -7.55 -11.91
CA ILE A 200 0.23 -7.78 -11.80
C ILE A 200 -0.27 -8.63 -12.96
N GLN A 201 0.13 -8.33 -14.21
CA GLN A 201 -0.25 -9.14 -15.37
C GLN A 201 0.24 -10.59 -15.24
N LYS A 202 1.47 -10.79 -14.78
CA LYS A 202 2.06 -12.12 -14.58
C LYS A 202 1.35 -12.91 -13.46
N SER A 203 0.94 -12.26 -12.41
CA SER A 203 0.23 -12.91 -11.28
C SER A 203 -1.24 -13.19 -11.57
N GLY A 204 -1.86 -12.50 -12.53
CA GLY A 204 -3.30 -12.52 -12.74
C GLY A 204 -4.11 -11.85 -11.63
N SER A 205 -3.45 -11.08 -10.75
CA SER A 205 -4.11 -10.41 -9.63
C SER A 205 -4.97 -9.24 -10.12
N LYS A 206 -6.06 -8.99 -9.40
CA LYS A 206 -6.92 -7.82 -9.59
C LYS A 206 -6.45 -6.69 -8.69
N THR A 207 -6.22 -5.51 -9.24
CA THR A 207 -5.94 -4.30 -8.44
C THR A 207 -7.23 -3.74 -7.86
N ILE A 208 -7.22 -3.46 -6.57
CA ILE A 208 -8.29 -2.75 -5.87
C ILE A 208 -7.79 -1.35 -5.54
N PHE A 209 -8.16 -0.39 -6.38
CA PHE A 209 -7.79 1.00 -6.16
C PHE A 209 -8.67 1.63 -5.09
N GLU A 210 -8.07 2.18 -4.05
CA GLU A 210 -8.77 2.79 -2.92
C GLU A 210 -9.59 4.02 -3.32
N GLY A 211 -9.18 4.71 -4.39
CA GLY A 211 -9.89 5.88 -4.92
C GLY A 211 -9.59 7.19 -4.19
N TRP A 212 -10.12 8.27 -4.76
CA TRP A 212 -9.97 9.63 -4.24
C TRP A 212 -10.85 9.91 -3.03
N ASP A 213 -11.92 9.16 -2.86
CA ASP A 213 -12.87 9.17 -1.75
C ASP A 213 -12.36 8.40 -0.51
N ARG A 214 -11.14 7.86 -0.57
CA ARG A 214 -10.50 7.16 0.57
C ARG A 214 -10.56 7.95 1.88
N PRO A 215 -10.29 9.27 1.91
CA PRO A 215 -10.35 10.04 3.15
C PRO A 215 -11.73 10.05 3.82
N GLU A 216 -12.79 9.78 3.08
CA GLU A 216 -14.17 9.79 3.59
C GLU A 216 -14.49 8.51 4.38
N TYR A 217 -13.97 7.35 3.97
CA TYR A 217 -14.31 6.07 4.59
C TYR A 217 -13.16 5.44 5.39
N GLU A 218 -11.90 5.64 4.99
CA GLU A 218 -10.76 4.93 5.56
C GLU A 218 -10.57 5.17 7.06
N PRO A 219 -10.65 6.40 7.59
CA PRO A 219 -10.51 6.63 9.03
C PRO A 219 -11.52 5.85 9.87
N GLY A 220 -12.76 5.77 9.39
CA GLY A 220 -13.84 5.01 10.05
C GLY A 220 -13.56 3.52 10.09
N ILE A 221 -13.17 2.93 8.97
CA ILE A 221 -12.89 1.49 8.88
C ILE A 221 -11.61 1.12 9.63
N ILE A 222 -10.56 1.94 9.58
CA ILE A 222 -9.33 1.74 10.37
C ILE A 222 -9.65 1.72 11.86
N LYS A 223 -10.46 2.65 12.35
CA LYS A 223 -10.88 2.69 13.75
C LYS A 223 -11.62 1.41 14.16
N LYS A 224 -12.52 0.92 13.33
CA LYS A 224 -13.26 -0.33 13.59
C LYS A 224 -12.33 -1.53 13.62
N ILE A 225 -11.40 -1.65 12.66
CA ILE A 225 -10.42 -2.75 12.62
C ILE A 225 -9.51 -2.69 13.86
N ALA A 226 -9.00 -1.50 14.22
CA ALA A 226 -8.18 -1.32 15.42
C ALA A 226 -8.93 -1.73 16.69
N GLY A 227 -10.22 -1.42 16.78
CA GLY A 227 -11.09 -1.88 17.89
C GLY A 227 -11.18 -3.41 17.95
N VAL A 228 -11.38 -4.09 16.82
CA VAL A 228 -11.38 -5.56 16.73
C VAL A 228 -10.03 -6.13 17.17
N TRP A 229 -8.92 -5.51 16.75
CA TRP A 229 -7.57 -5.94 17.12
C TRP A 229 -7.21 -5.64 18.59
N GLY A 230 -7.94 -4.72 19.24
CA GLY A 230 -7.71 -4.32 20.62
C GLY A 230 -6.67 -3.21 20.78
N PHE A 231 -6.41 -2.44 19.71
CA PHE A 231 -5.54 -1.28 19.78
C PHE A 231 -6.30 -0.02 20.20
N PRO A 232 -5.61 0.93 20.88
CA PRO A 232 -6.21 2.22 21.20
C PRO A 232 -6.65 2.92 19.90
N THR A 233 -7.92 3.19 19.82
CA THR A 233 -8.47 4.06 18.77
C THR A 233 -8.31 5.47 19.26
N GLY A 234 -7.24 6.17 18.89
CA GLY A 234 -7.01 7.56 19.31
C GLY A 234 -8.26 8.41 19.17
N LYS A 235 -8.45 9.30 20.17
CA LYS A 235 -9.52 10.30 20.19
C LYS A 235 -9.31 11.34 19.08
#